data_fadec79f49d06bd024585066eafa0a7c
#
_entry.id   fadec79f49d06bd024585066eafa0a7c
#
_cell.length_a   1.000
_cell.length_b   1.000
_cell.length_c   1.000
_cell.angle_alpha   90.00
_cell.angle_beta   90.00
_cell.angle_gamma   90.00
#
_symmetry.space_group_name_H-M   'P 1'
#
loop_
_entity.id
_entity.type
_entity.pdbx_description
1 polymer ?
#
loop_
_entity_poly.entity_id
_entity_poly.type
_entity_poly.pdbx_seq_one_letter_code
_entity_poly.pdbx_strand_id
1 'polypeptide(L)'
;MDIQTEAKIMRIFISSTDKFKHAPLYQIIVYLAKRNGLAGATVFRGTMGYGPSSQHIYQPTFWEIVDKTPMVIEIVDDAAKIEAFFNILKPYLEIIRTGCLITCEKADVLFYKKGEKKKNFFSL
;
A
#
# COMPACT_ATOMS: atom_id res chain seq x y z
N MET A 1 13.04 -8.01 -7.03
CA MET A 1 13.81 -7.40 -5.93
C MET A 1 15.17 -8.05 -5.83
N ASP A 2 16.19 -7.25 -5.65
CA ASP A 2 17.57 -7.72 -5.49
C ASP A 2 18.02 -7.45 -4.05
N ILE A 3 18.31 -8.50 -3.27
CA ILE A 3 18.69 -8.36 -1.86
C ILE A 3 20.10 -7.79 -1.68
N GLN A 4 20.89 -7.69 -2.74
CA GLN A 4 22.22 -7.09 -2.69
C GLN A 4 22.17 -5.57 -2.78
N THR A 5 21.04 -5.00 -3.21
CA THR A 5 20.85 -3.56 -3.25
C THR A 5 20.16 -3.09 -1.97
N GLU A 6 20.25 -1.78 -1.71
CA GLU A 6 19.51 -1.18 -0.60
C GLU A 6 18.02 -1.35 -0.81
N ALA A 7 17.33 -1.86 0.19
CA ALA A 7 15.88 -1.97 0.19
C ALA A 7 15.25 -0.93 1.11
N LYS A 8 14.00 -0.56 0.78
CA LYS A 8 13.21 0.35 1.60
C LYS A 8 11.82 -0.20 1.82
N ILE A 9 11.23 0.21 2.94
CA ILE A 9 9.83 -0.01 3.24
C ILE A 9 9.11 1.30 3.03
N MET A 10 8.10 1.32 2.17
CA MET A 10 7.20 2.44 2.03
C MET A 10 5.86 2.10 2.68
N ARG A 11 5.35 3.00 3.50
CA ARG A 11 4.02 2.86 4.10
C ARG A 11 3.16 4.05 3.71
N ILE A 12 1.96 3.74 3.28
CA ILE A 12 0.99 4.73 2.82
C ILE A 12 -0.21 4.66 3.76
N PHE A 13 -0.45 5.76 4.48
CA PHE A 13 -1.52 5.87 5.47
C PHE A 13 -2.70 6.60 4.86
N ILE A 14 -3.80 5.91 4.68
CA ILE A 14 -5.04 6.42 4.10
C ILE A 14 -6.24 5.87 4.87
N SER A 15 -7.43 6.20 4.41
CA SER A 15 -8.67 5.62 4.96
C SER A 15 -9.35 4.72 3.93
N SER A 16 -10.12 3.76 4.42
CA SER A 16 -10.82 2.80 3.56
C SER A 16 -11.82 3.45 2.61
N THR A 17 -12.34 4.62 2.98
CA THR A 17 -13.33 5.34 2.17
C THR A 17 -12.70 6.32 1.19
N ASP A 18 -11.38 6.51 1.23
CA ASP A 18 -10.70 7.39 0.30
C ASP A 18 -10.82 6.81 -1.12
N LYS A 19 -11.09 7.69 -2.08
CA LYS A 19 -11.32 7.30 -3.47
C LYS A 19 -10.49 8.14 -4.42
N PHE A 20 -10.10 7.53 -5.51
CA PHE A 20 -9.63 8.22 -6.69
C PHE A 20 -10.70 8.02 -7.77
N LYS A 21 -11.34 9.12 -8.19
CA LYS A 21 -12.55 9.06 -9.03
C LYS A 21 -13.62 8.21 -8.32
N HIS A 22 -14.00 7.07 -8.85
CA HIS A 22 -15.05 6.24 -8.27
C HIS A 22 -14.53 4.95 -7.64
N ALA A 23 -13.22 4.73 -7.67
CA ALA A 23 -12.61 3.51 -7.17
C ALA A 23 -11.97 3.74 -5.81
N PRO A 24 -11.97 2.73 -4.92
CA PRO A 24 -11.26 2.82 -3.65
C PRO A 24 -9.76 3.07 -3.88
N LEU A 25 -9.23 4.08 -3.19
CA LEU A 25 -7.84 4.48 -3.36
C LEU A 25 -6.86 3.35 -3.05
N TYR A 26 -7.14 2.59 -1.98
CA TYR A 26 -6.22 1.50 -1.61
C TYR A 26 -6.10 0.44 -2.71
N GLN A 27 -7.20 0.15 -3.41
CA GLN A 27 -7.16 -0.79 -4.52
C GLN A 27 -6.35 -0.25 -5.69
N ILE A 28 -6.53 1.02 -6.01
CA ILE A 28 -5.78 1.67 -7.09
C ILE A 28 -4.28 1.61 -6.79
N ILE A 29 -3.88 1.90 -5.56
CA ILE A 29 -2.47 1.85 -5.18
C ILE A 29 -1.91 0.44 -5.34
N VAL A 30 -2.63 -0.57 -4.89
CA VAL A 30 -2.18 -1.97 -5.01
C VAL A 30 -2.06 -2.39 -6.48
N TYR A 31 -3.04 -2.04 -7.30
CA TYR A 31 -2.98 -2.36 -8.74
C TYR A 31 -1.86 -1.62 -9.45
N LEU A 32 -1.61 -0.36 -9.10
CA LEU A 32 -0.47 0.38 -9.65
C LEU A 32 0.85 -0.25 -9.25
N ALA A 33 0.99 -0.68 -7.99
CA ALA A 33 2.19 -1.37 -7.54
C ALA A 33 2.43 -2.66 -8.34
N LYS A 34 1.39 -3.45 -8.52
CA LYS A 34 1.47 -4.67 -9.31
C LYS A 34 1.87 -4.39 -10.75
N ARG A 35 1.23 -3.41 -11.38
CA ARG A 35 1.50 -3.03 -12.78
C ARG A 35 2.92 -2.53 -12.98
N ASN A 36 3.47 -1.86 -11.98
CA ASN A 36 4.81 -1.26 -12.09
C ASN A 36 5.91 -2.17 -11.54
N GLY A 37 5.60 -3.44 -11.34
CA GLY A 37 6.61 -4.45 -11.05
C GLY A 37 7.17 -4.46 -9.64
N LEU A 38 6.48 -3.85 -8.67
CA LEU A 38 6.88 -3.95 -7.27
C LEU A 38 6.75 -5.40 -6.81
N ALA A 39 7.64 -5.81 -5.90
CA ALA A 39 7.71 -7.19 -5.43
C ALA A 39 6.46 -7.63 -4.68
N GLY A 40 5.78 -6.70 -4.03
CA GLY A 40 4.55 -7.00 -3.32
C GLY A 40 3.97 -5.75 -2.69
N ALA A 41 2.69 -5.83 -2.30
CA ALA A 41 2.01 -4.79 -1.57
C ALA A 41 1.00 -5.44 -0.64
N THR A 42 0.99 -5.03 0.62
CA THR A 42 0.07 -5.56 1.61
C THR A 42 -0.74 -4.44 2.21
N VAL A 43 -2.05 -4.64 2.31
CA VAL A 43 -2.94 -3.68 2.94
C VAL A 43 -3.29 -4.18 4.34
N PHE A 44 -3.02 -3.34 5.33
CA PHE A 44 -3.40 -3.59 6.72
C PHE A 44 -4.56 -2.67 7.08
N ARG A 45 -5.57 -3.23 7.72
CA ARG A 45 -6.70 -2.47 8.23
C ARG A 45 -6.47 -2.20 9.71
N GLY A 46 -6.50 -0.93 10.10
CA GLY A 46 -6.33 -0.55 11.50
C GLY A 46 -7.59 -0.84 12.32
N THR A 47 -7.37 -1.16 13.59
CA THR A 47 -8.46 -1.43 14.53
C THR A 47 -9.02 -0.14 15.10
N MET A 48 -8.18 0.86 15.30
CA MET A 48 -8.52 2.16 15.87
C MET A 48 -7.51 3.19 15.39
N GLY A 49 -7.93 4.42 15.20
CA GLY A 49 -7.01 5.50 14.90
C GLY A 49 -7.63 6.63 14.11
N TYR A 50 -6.79 7.58 13.76
CA TYR A 50 -7.13 8.65 12.83
C TYR A 50 -5.89 9.05 12.05
N GLY A 51 -6.09 9.67 10.90
CA GLY A 51 -5.01 10.12 10.05
C GLY A 51 -5.32 11.48 9.43
N PRO A 52 -4.52 11.92 8.46
CA PRO A 52 -4.66 13.26 7.86
C PRO A 52 -6.03 13.53 7.25
N SER A 53 -6.77 12.50 6.84
CA SER A 53 -8.10 12.65 6.24
C SER A 53 -9.23 12.44 7.23
N SER A 54 -8.94 12.18 8.51
CA SER A 54 -9.93 11.86 9.52
C SER A 54 -10.12 13.01 10.50
N GLN A 55 -11.34 13.47 10.68
CA GLN A 55 -11.68 14.45 11.72
C GLN A 55 -11.97 13.78 13.05
N HIS A 56 -12.33 12.52 13.04
CA HIS A 56 -12.70 11.75 14.23
C HIS A 56 -11.84 10.51 14.35
N ILE A 57 -11.63 10.06 15.57
CA ILE A 57 -10.93 8.80 15.84
C ILE A 57 -11.84 7.66 15.41
N TYR A 58 -11.31 6.75 14.57
CA TYR A 58 -11.99 5.51 14.29
C TYR A 58 -11.91 4.61 15.52
N GLN A 59 -13.07 4.21 16.00
CA GLN A 59 -13.20 3.30 17.14
C GLN A 59 -14.43 2.44 16.93
N PRO A 60 -14.28 1.13 16.71
CA PRO A 60 -15.44 0.29 16.52
C PRO A 60 -16.23 0.18 17.82
N THR A 61 -17.55 0.32 17.72
CA THR A 61 -18.45 0.07 18.81
C THR A 61 -19.36 -1.10 18.46
N PHE A 62 -19.97 -1.69 19.49
CA PHE A 62 -20.79 -2.88 19.31
C PHE A 62 -21.98 -2.68 18.36
N TRP A 63 -22.47 -1.44 18.26
CA TRP A 63 -23.68 -1.13 17.52
C TRP A 63 -23.42 -0.46 16.16
N GLU A 64 -22.22 0.00 15.90
CA GLU A 64 -21.95 0.82 14.73
C GLU A 64 -21.40 -0.01 13.58
N ILE A 65 -21.99 0.20 12.39
CA ILE A 65 -21.36 -0.19 11.15
C ILE A 65 -20.42 0.95 10.80
N VAL A 66 -19.13 0.71 10.91
CA VAL A 66 -18.13 1.74 10.63
C VAL A 66 -17.58 1.52 9.23
N ASP A 67 -17.94 2.41 8.31
CA ASP A 67 -17.48 2.32 6.94
C ASP A 67 -16.04 2.79 6.77
N LYS A 68 -15.61 3.75 7.61
CA LYS A 68 -14.30 4.37 7.50
C LYS A 68 -13.34 3.76 8.50
N THR A 69 -12.27 3.13 8.00
CA THR A 69 -11.22 2.55 8.83
C THR A 69 -9.86 3.07 8.38
N PRO A 70 -8.91 3.26 9.33
CA PRO A 70 -7.54 3.56 8.93
C PRO A 70 -6.93 2.36 8.19
N MET A 71 -6.17 2.65 7.16
CA MET A 71 -5.49 1.63 6.36
C MET A 71 -4.05 2.00 6.13
N VAL A 72 -3.18 0.99 6.10
CA VAL A 72 -1.77 1.14 5.77
C VAL A 72 -1.45 0.19 4.62
N ILE A 73 -0.87 0.71 3.57
CA ILE A 73 -0.33 -0.09 2.48
C ILE A 73 1.17 -0.14 2.65
N GLU A 74 1.72 -1.35 2.75
CA GLU A 74 3.15 -1.54 2.96
C GLU A 74 3.77 -2.21 1.73
N ILE A 75 4.86 -1.64 1.24
CA ILE A 75 5.59 -2.11 0.07
C ILE A 75 7.06 -2.17 0.42
N VAL A 76 7.70 -3.32 0.21
CA VAL A 76 9.15 -3.49 0.39
C VAL A 76 9.75 -3.82 -0.97
N ASP A 77 10.73 -3.05 -1.39
CA ASP A 77 11.44 -3.29 -2.64
C ASP A 77 12.77 -2.52 -2.64
N ASP A 78 13.49 -2.62 -3.73
CA ASP A 78 14.70 -1.86 -3.93
C ASP A 78 14.43 -0.36 -3.81
N ALA A 79 15.36 0.38 -3.23
CA ALA A 79 15.21 1.81 -3.02
C ALA A 79 14.86 2.55 -4.32
N ALA A 80 15.50 2.17 -5.43
CA ALA A 80 15.23 2.80 -6.73
C ALA A 80 13.80 2.53 -7.22
N LYS A 81 13.29 1.32 -7.00
CA LYS A 81 11.92 0.97 -7.37
C LYS A 81 10.89 1.69 -6.50
N ILE A 82 11.16 1.81 -5.22
CA ILE A 82 10.30 2.56 -4.30
C ILE A 82 10.22 4.02 -4.71
N GLU A 83 11.36 4.64 -5.03
CA GLU A 83 11.39 6.02 -5.50
C GLU A 83 10.62 6.20 -6.80
N ALA A 84 10.86 5.32 -7.76
CA ALA A 84 10.16 5.37 -9.05
C ALA A 84 8.64 5.21 -8.85
N PHE A 85 8.23 4.30 -7.99
CA PHE A 85 6.82 4.10 -7.69
C PHE A 85 6.20 5.32 -7.01
N PHE A 86 6.92 5.93 -6.07
CA PHE A 86 6.45 7.17 -5.45
C PHE A 86 6.19 8.25 -6.49
N ASN A 87 7.09 8.41 -7.45
CA ASN A 87 6.93 9.41 -8.51
C ASN A 87 5.71 9.12 -9.39
N ILE A 88 5.38 7.85 -9.61
CA ILE A 88 4.17 7.46 -10.36
C ILE A 88 2.92 7.74 -9.53
N LEU A 89 2.96 7.46 -8.23
CA LEU A 89 1.82 7.58 -7.34
C LEU A 89 1.48 9.02 -6.99
N LYS A 90 2.48 9.87 -6.85
CA LYS A 90 2.33 11.24 -6.37
C LYS A 90 1.28 12.05 -7.10
N PRO A 91 1.19 12.07 -8.46
CA PRO A 91 0.16 12.81 -9.15
C PRO A 91 -1.27 12.39 -8.78
N TYR A 92 -1.47 11.09 -8.52
CA TYR A 92 -2.78 10.61 -8.09
C TYR A 92 -3.15 11.16 -6.72
N LEU A 93 -2.19 11.20 -5.81
CA LEU A 93 -2.42 11.65 -4.44
C LEU A 93 -2.61 13.16 -4.35
N GLU A 94 -1.99 13.92 -5.24
CA GLU A 94 -2.16 15.37 -5.28
C GLU A 94 -3.55 15.80 -5.75
N ILE A 95 -4.23 14.97 -6.52
CA ILE A 95 -5.56 15.27 -7.07
C ILE A 95 -6.66 15.00 -6.04
N ILE A 96 -6.49 14.00 -5.18
CA ILE A 96 -7.52 13.64 -4.21
C ILE A 96 -7.70 14.75 -3.16
N ARG A 97 -8.91 14.82 -2.60
CA ARG A 97 -9.23 15.82 -1.57
C ARG A 97 -8.94 15.35 -0.16
N THR A 98 -8.77 14.05 0.03
CA THR A 98 -8.48 13.46 1.33
C THR A 98 -7.00 13.54 1.63
N GLY A 99 -6.65 13.48 2.94
CA GLY A 99 -5.26 13.50 3.36
C GLY A 99 -4.56 12.18 3.11
N CYS A 100 -3.25 12.22 3.08
CA CYS A 100 -2.42 11.05 2.90
C CYS A 100 -1.05 11.29 3.55
N LEU A 101 -0.51 10.26 4.18
CA LEU A 101 0.84 10.30 4.74
C LEU A 101 1.63 9.15 4.15
N ILE A 102 2.80 9.43 3.60
CA ILE A 102 3.71 8.40 3.11
C ILE A 102 5.01 8.50 3.88
N THR A 103 5.45 7.38 4.44
CA THR A 103 6.76 7.27 5.08
C THR A 103 7.60 6.25 4.34
N CYS A 104 8.91 6.40 4.48
CA CYS A 104 9.86 5.49 3.88
C CYS A 104 11.04 5.31 4.82
N GLU A 105 11.48 4.07 5.00
CA GLU A 105 12.64 3.75 5.83
C GLU A 105 13.45 2.63 5.19
N LYS A 106 14.73 2.52 5.60
CA LYS A 106 15.58 1.45 5.12
C LYS A 106 15.15 0.12 5.72
N ALA A 107 15.30 -0.95 4.95
CA ALA A 107 15.02 -2.29 5.41
C ALA A 107 16.19 -3.22 5.08
N ASP A 108 16.51 -4.10 6.01
CA ASP A 108 17.47 -5.16 5.77
C ASP A 108 16.68 -6.41 5.36
N VAL A 109 16.75 -6.75 4.08
CA VAL A 109 16.09 -7.95 3.57
C VAL A 109 17.02 -9.13 3.74
N LEU A 110 16.64 -10.04 4.63
CA LEU A 110 17.47 -11.23 4.92
C LEU A 110 17.25 -12.34 3.90
N PHE A 111 16.07 -12.41 3.33
CA PHE A 111 15.73 -13.47 2.40
C PHE A 111 14.56 -13.02 1.53
N TYR A 112 14.68 -13.25 0.24
CA TYR A 112 13.58 -13.01 -0.70
C TYR A 112 13.55 -14.17 -1.70
N LYS A 113 12.39 -14.75 -1.86
CA LYS A 113 12.16 -15.79 -2.86
C LYS A 113 10.85 -15.51 -3.56
N LYS A 114 10.94 -15.37 -4.87
CA LYS A 114 9.74 -15.25 -5.70
C LYS A 114 9.10 -16.60 -5.86
N GLY A 115 7.77 -16.65 -5.72
CA GLY A 115 7.04 -17.89 -5.93
C GLY A 115 7.15 -18.40 -7.36
N GLU A 116 7.16 -19.70 -7.52
CA GLU A 116 7.13 -20.32 -8.84
C GLU A 116 5.69 -20.34 -9.37
N LYS A 117 5.56 -20.23 -10.69
CA LYS A 117 4.25 -20.40 -11.31
C LYS A 117 3.83 -21.85 -11.14
N LYS A 118 2.58 -22.08 -10.73
CA LYS A 118 2.02 -23.43 -10.74
C LYS A 118 2.08 -23.96 -12.17
N LYS A 119 2.60 -25.17 -12.32
CA LYS A 119 2.52 -25.87 -13.60
C LYS A 119 1.06 -26.20 -13.87
N ASN A 120 0.61 -25.94 -15.09
CA ASN A 120 -0.67 -26.40 -15.52
C ASN A 120 -0.69 -27.93 -15.50
N PHE A 121 -1.82 -28.53 -15.12
CA PHE A 121 -1.98 -29.98 -15.12
C PHE A 121 -1.53 -30.65 -16.42
N PHE A 122 -1.76 -29.97 -17.56
CA PHE A 122 -1.41 -30.50 -18.89
C PHE A 122 -0.01 -30.12 -19.37
N SER A 123 0.78 -29.43 -18.56
CA SER A 123 2.13 -28.99 -18.94
C SER A 123 3.24 -29.72 -18.21
N LEU A 124 2.95 -30.90 -17.76
CA LEU A 124 3.94 -31.76 -17.09
C LEU A 124 5.06 -32.20 -18.01
#